data_f7f147e1c594c8a29ef979b73220b0ec
#
_entry.id   f7f147e1c594c8a29ef979b73220b0ec
#
_cell.length_a   1.000
_cell.length_b   1.000
_cell.length_c   1.000
_cell.angle_alpha   90.00
_cell.angle_beta   90.00
_cell.angle_gamma   90.00
#
_symmetry.space_group_name_H-M   'P 1'
#
loop_
_entity.id
_entity.type
_entity.pdbx_description
1 polymer ?
#
loop_
_entity_poly.entity_id
_entity_poly.type
_entity_poly.pdbx_seq_one_letter_code
_entity_poly.pdbx_strand_id
1 'polypeptide(L)'
;MNYEKKGGLGRGIEALFEDTPTQIVQSVDGTEEVEELSLEDIRPNPYQPRKNFDDKSLKELSDSIKENGVFQPIIVRKSLDGYEIIAGERRFRASKLAKKSTIPAIIRDFDEAQMMEVAVLENLQREDLSPLEEAQAYEMLQKNLGLTQEEVSKRMGKSRPYIANYLRLLTLPKKAKKTFATW
;
A
#
# COMPACT_ATOMS: atom_id res chain seq x y z
N MET A 1 16.15 -44.40 0.55
CA MET A 1 17.05 -43.31 0.21
C MET A 1 16.26 -42.03 0.40
N ASN A 2 16.57 -41.32 1.49
CA ASN A 2 15.93 -40.05 1.90
C ASN A 2 16.51 -38.91 1.10
N TYR A 3 15.66 -38.11 0.45
CA TYR A 3 16.06 -36.78 -0.02
C TYR A 3 15.59 -35.74 0.96
N GLU A 4 16.54 -35.12 1.63
CA GLU A 4 16.40 -34.03 2.55
C GLU A 4 15.80 -32.78 1.84
N LYS A 5 14.78 -32.23 2.46
CA LYS A 5 14.26 -30.87 2.16
C LYS A 5 15.30 -29.84 2.57
N LYS A 6 15.93 -29.18 1.61
CA LYS A 6 16.62 -27.91 1.85
C LYS A 6 15.57 -26.80 1.98
N GLY A 7 15.23 -26.46 3.22
CA GLY A 7 14.57 -25.21 3.54
C GLY A 7 15.61 -24.10 3.63
N GLY A 8 15.25 -22.89 3.19
CA GLY A 8 16.00 -21.72 3.61
C GLY A 8 16.17 -20.55 2.65
N LEU A 9 15.42 -20.44 1.54
CA LEU A 9 15.50 -19.23 0.69
C LEU A 9 14.22 -18.40 0.60
N GLY A 10 13.13 -18.79 1.27
CA GLY A 10 11.82 -18.13 1.14
C GLY A 10 11.57 -16.92 2.05
N ARG A 11 12.25 -16.85 3.21
CA ARG A 11 11.93 -15.82 4.21
C ARG A 11 12.61 -14.46 4.04
N GLY A 12 13.66 -14.37 3.24
CA GLY A 12 14.36 -13.11 2.99
C GLY A 12 13.75 -12.28 1.86
N ILE A 13 13.00 -12.93 0.96
CA ILE A 13 12.40 -12.25 -0.20
C ILE A 13 11.05 -11.64 0.16
N GLU A 14 10.27 -12.27 1.04
CA GLU A 14 8.98 -11.73 1.51
C GLU A 14 9.13 -10.39 2.24
N ALA A 15 10.19 -10.21 3.02
CA ALA A 15 10.46 -8.93 3.70
C ALA A 15 10.76 -7.76 2.75
N LEU A 16 11.12 -8.03 1.50
CA LEU A 16 11.33 -7.01 0.47
C LEU A 16 10.02 -6.60 -0.22
N PHE A 17 8.93 -7.34 -0.01
CA PHE A 17 7.61 -7.09 -0.62
C PHE A 17 6.58 -6.52 0.36
N GLU A 18 6.94 -6.25 1.62
CA GLU A 18 6.03 -5.82 2.68
C GLU A 18 5.33 -4.47 2.43
N ASP A 19 5.75 -3.69 1.45
CA ASP A 19 5.18 -2.36 1.18
C ASP A 19 4.28 -2.30 -0.07
N THR A 20 3.89 -3.45 -0.67
CA THR A 20 3.10 -3.39 -1.90
C THR A 20 1.93 -4.38 -1.85
N PRO A 21 0.69 -3.95 -2.17
CA PRO A 21 -0.45 -4.87 -2.26
C PRO A 21 -0.11 -6.00 -3.24
N THR A 22 0.06 -7.20 -2.73
CA THR A 22 0.61 -8.37 -3.43
C THR A 22 -0.11 -8.70 -4.75
N GLN A 23 -1.39 -8.31 -4.88
CA GLN A 23 -2.18 -8.56 -6.09
C GLN A 23 -1.90 -7.56 -7.23
N ILE A 24 -1.47 -6.34 -6.91
CA ILE A 24 -1.17 -5.30 -7.92
C ILE A 24 0.24 -5.51 -8.50
N VAL A 25 1.13 -6.10 -7.70
CA VAL A 25 2.52 -6.40 -8.12
C VAL A 25 2.62 -7.72 -8.89
N GLN A 26 1.74 -8.69 -8.63
CA GLN A 26 1.73 -9.99 -9.33
C GLN A 26 1.30 -9.91 -10.80
N SER A 27 0.75 -8.77 -11.24
CA SER A 27 0.48 -8.51 -12.66
C SER A 27 1.63 -7.78 -13.38
N VAL A 28 2.84 -7.77 -12.83
CA VAL A 28 4.02 -7.34 -13.58
C VAL A 28 4.34 -8.46 -14.60
N ASP A 29 3.64 -8.43 -15.72
CA ASP A 29 4.11 -9.10 -16.93
C ASP A 29 5.47 -8.48 -17.27
N GLY A 30 6.48 -9.31 -17.51
CA GLY A 30 7.86 -8.88 -17.74
C GLY A 30 8.10 -8.01 -18.99
N THR A 31 7.08 -7.28 -19.44
CA THR A 31 7.05 -6.33 -20.56
C THR A 31 6.84 -4.88 -20.13
N GLU A 32 6.67 -4.60 -18.82
CA GLU A 32 6.51 -3.20 -18.36
C GLU A 32 7.84 -2.46 -18.44
N GLU A 33 7.84 -1.34 -19.15
CA GLU A 33 9.02 -0.48 -19.26
C GLU A 33 9.24 0.28 -17.96
N VAL A 34 10.49 0.20 -17.45
CA VAL A 34 10.94 1.00 -16.31
C VAL A 34 11.56 2.29 -16.83
N GLU A 35 11.02 3.41 -16.41
CA GLU A 35 11.50 4.74 -16.79
C GLU A 35 12.14 5.43 -15.57
N GLU A 36 13.20 6.22 -15.82
CA GLU A 36 13.77 7.11 -14.81
C GLU A 36 13.00 8.43 -14.77
N LEU A 37 12.24 8.64 -13.71
CA LEU A 37 11.46 9.86 -13.52
C LEU A 37 12.12 10.82 -12.54
N SER A 38 12.00 12.13 -12.82
CA SER A 38 12.43 13.17 -11.89
C SER A 38 11.60 13.13 -10.61
N LEU A 39 12.26 13.16 -9.45
CA LEU A 39 11.59 13.24 -8.14
C LEU A 39 10.78 14.53 -7.94
N GLU A 40 11.05 15.57 -8.74
CA GLU A 40 10.31 16.84 -8.69
C GLU A 40 8.94 16.73 -9.37
N ASP A 41 8.82 15.84 -10.36
CA ASP A 41 7.59 15.62 -11.12
C ASP A 41 6.65 14.61 -10.44
N ILE A 42 7.09 13.99 -9.33
CA ILE A 42 6.33 12.96 -8.63
C ILE A 42 5.71 13.53 -7.36
N ARG A 43 4.41 13.27 -7.18
CA ARG A 43 3.62 13.66 -6.00
C ARG A 43 3.16 12.43 -5.21
N PRO A 44 3.06 12.55 -3.87
CA PRO A 44 2.46 11.51 -3.03
C PRO A 44 1.02 11.22 -3.43
N ASN A 45 0.56 10.00 -3.14
CA ASN A 45 -0.84 9.63 -3.31
C ASN A 45 -1.74 10.51 -2.41
N PRO A 46 -2.69 11.27 -2.96
CA PRO A 46 -3.57 12.12 -2.16
C PRO A 46 -4.50 11.33 -1.21
N TYR A 47 -4.73 10.04 -1.51
CA TYR A 47 -5.57 9.15 -0.71
C TYR A 47 -4.78 8.35 0.33
N GLN A 48 -3.43 8.53 0.43
CA GLN A 48 -2.57 7.79 1.35
C GLN A 48 -2.82 8.24 2.80
N PRO A 49 -3.36 7.37 3.68
CA PRO A 49 -3.68 7.72 5.06
C PRO A 49 -2.43 7.77 5.95
N ARG A 50 -1.35 7.10 5.56
CA ARG A 50 -0.12 6.97 6.36
C ARG A 50 0.68 8.27 6.34
N LYS A 51 0.57 9.06 7.41
CA LYS A 51 1.33 10.31 7.60
C LYS A 51 2.61 10.10 8.43
N ASN A 52 2.62 9.09 9.29
CA ASN A 52 3.73 8.81 10.19
C ASN A 52 4.55 7.63 9.65
N PHE A 53 5.78 7.90 9.26
CA PHE A 53 6.79 6.91 8.93
C PHE A 53 7.80 6.87 10.07
N ASP A 54 8.30 5.70 10.40
CA ASP A 54 9.40 5.58 11.36
C ASP A 54 10.66 6.19 10.74
N ASP A 55 11.12 7.30 11.34
CA ASP A 55 12.24 8.10 10.83
C ASP A 55 13.53 7.28 10.77
N LYS A 56 13.71 6.32 11.71
CA LYS A 56 14.90 5.49 11.75
C LYS A 56 14.95 4.53 10.56
N SER A 57 13.87 3.81 10.32
CA SER A 57 13.76 2.86 9.20
C SER A 57 13.81 3.57 7.84
N LEU A 58 13.27 4.79 7.77
CA LEU A 58 13.35 5.61 6.55
C LEU A 58 14.78 6.09 6.27
N LYS A 59 15.53 6.43 7.32
CA LYS A 59 16.93 6.83 7.20
C LYS A 59 17.81 5.66 6.76
N GLU A 60 17.65 4.48 7.34
CA GLU A 60 18.36 3.26 6.94
C GLU A 60 18.12 2.94 5.45
N LEU A 61 16.86 3.05 4.99
CA LEU A 61 16.53 2.88 3.58
C LEU A 61 17.18 3.96 2.70
N SER A 62 17.21 5.21 3.16
CA SER A 62 17.86 6.31 2.44
C SER A 62 19.37 6.09 2.28
N ASP A 63 20.04 5.63 3.33
CA ASP A 63 21.48 5.33 3.28
C ASP A 63 21.75 4.17 2.29
N SER A 64 20.94 3.13 2.32
CA SER A 64 21.01 2.04 1.33
C SER A 64 20.80 2.52 -0.11
N ILE A 65 19.79 3.37 -0.34
CA ILE A 65 19.52 3.95 -1.68
C ILE A 65 20.66 4.85 -2.14
N LYS A 66 21.31 5.55 -1.23
CA LYS A 66 22.46 6.40 -1.56
C LYS A 66 23.62 5.59 -2.10
N GLU A 67 23.90 4.44 -1.50
CA GLU A 67 25.01 3.56 -1.88
C GLU A 67 24.69 2.70 -3.10
N ASN A 68 23.52 2.09 -3.14
CA ASN A 68 23.20 1.03 -4.09
C ASN A 68 22.14 1.43 -5.14
N GLY A 69 21.51 2.61 -4.99
CA GLY A 69 20.38 3.00 -5.82
C GLY A 69 19.06 2.34 -5.41
N VAL A 70 18.04 2.51 -6.23
CA VAL A 70 16.71 1.92 -6.03
C VAL A 70 16.58 0.67 -6.90
N PHE A 71 16.60 -0.51 -6.30
CA PHE A 71 16.51 -1.77 -7.03
C PHE A 71 15.10 -2.07 -7.55
N GLN A 72 14.09 -1.72 -6.77
CA GLN A 72 12.71 -1.99 -7.14
C GLN A 72 12.03 -0.68 -7.54
N PRO A 73 11.50 -0.56 -8.78
CA PRO A 73 10.83 0.64 -9.23
C PRO A 73 9.60 0.95 -8.40
N ILE A 74 9.25 2.22 -8.31
CA ILE A 74 7.95 2.66 -7.80
C ILE A 74 6.90 2.51 -8.89
N ILE A 75 5.61 2.48 -8.51
CA ILE A 75 4.51 2.48 -9.47
C ILE A 75 3.82 3.83 -9.37
N VAL A 76 3.65 4.48 -10.53
CA VAL A 76 3.03 5.80 -10.64
C VAL A 76 1.95 5.82 -11.72
N ARG A 77 1.04 6.79 -11.65
CA ARG A 77 0.14 7.14 -12.75
C ARG A 77 0.44 8.53 -13.28
N LYS A 78 0.05 8.80 -14.52
CA LYS A 78 0.04 10.15 -15.07
C LYS A 78 -1.02 11.00 -14.38
N SER A 79 -0.68 12.24 -14.06
CA SER A 79 -1.57 13.26 -13.50
C SER A 79 -1.45 14.55 -14.31
N LEU A 80 -2.32 15.54 -14.05
CA LEU A 80 -2.31 16.82 -14.77
C LEU A 80 -0.97 17.55 -14.65
N ASP A 81 -0.30 17.42 -13.51
CA ASP A 81 0.94 18.13 -13.19
C ASP A 81 2.10 17.13 -12.93
N GLY A 82 2.24 16.07 -13.71
CA GLY A 82 3.31 15.09 -13.57
C GLY A 82 2.80 13.70 -13.23
N TYR A 83 3.30 13.12 -12.14
CA TYR A 83 3.00 11.75 -11.75
C TYR A 83 2.52 11.67 -10.30
N GLU A 84 1.62 10.74 -10.00
CA GLU A 84 1.16 10.42 -8.65
C GLU A 84 1.53 8.98 -8.28
N ILE A 85 2.04 8.80 -7.06
CA ILE A 85 2.47 7.49 -6.59
C ILE A 85 1.27 6.59 -6.36
N ILE A 86 1.28 5.40 -6.97
CA ILE A 86 0.35 4.30 -6.67
C ILE A 86 0.93 3.45 -5.54
N ALA A 87 2.22 3.05 -5.67
CA ALA A 87 2.91 2.23 -4.68
C ALA A 87 4.41 2.60 -4.62
N GLY A 88 5.01 2.49 -3.43
CA GLY A 88 6.42 2.77 -3.21
C GLY A 88 6.71 4.12 -2.54
N GLU A 89 5.78 4.70 -1.78
CA GLU A 89 5.93 5.97 -1.06
C GLU A 89 7.22 6.02 -0.20
N ARG A 90 7.56 4.94 0.52
CA ARG A 90 8.79 4.88 1.33
C ARG A 90 10.05 5.02 0.48
N ARG A 91 10.10 4.33 -0.68
CA ARG A 91 11.24 4.43 -1.61
C ARG A 91 11.38 5.84 -2.18
N PHE A 92 10.27 6.47 -2.53
CA PHE A 92 10.26 7.86 -2.98
C PHE A 92 10.78 8.82 -1.92
N ARG A 93 10.30 8.73 -0.67
CA ARG A 93 10.78 9.58 0.44
C ARG A 93 12.24 9.34 0.76
N ALA A 94 12.65 8.09 0.82
CA ALA A 94 14.05 7.72 1.06
C ALA A 94 14.97 8.21 -0.05
N SER A 95 14.54 8.19 -1.32
CA SER A 95 15.28 8.75 -2.45
C SER A 95 15.44 10.27 -2.36
N LYS A 96 14.40 10.99 -1.91
CA LYS A 96 14.50 12.42 -1.63
C LYS A 96 15.49 12.71 -0.49
N LEU A 97 15.46 11.93 0.60
CA LEU A 97 16.43 12.05 1.70
C LEU A 97 17.86 11.74 1.24
N ALA A 98 18.03 10.77 0.33
CA ALA A 98 19.31 10.43 -0.29
C ALA A 98 19.80 11.47 -1.31
N LYS A 99 19.01 12.54 -1.56
CA LYS A 99 19.29 13.60 -2.54
C LYS A 99 19.52 13.07 -3.96
N LYS A 100 18.79 12.03 -4.33
CA LYS A 100 18.71 11.57 -5.72
C LYS A 100 17.89 12.56 -6.54
N SER A 101 18.18 12.69 -7.84
CA SER A 101 17.43 13.52 -8.79
C SER A 101 16.28 12.73 -9.44
N THR A 102 16.51 11.43 -9.66
CA THR A 102 15.57 10.53 -10.35
C THR A 102 15.30 9.27 -9.53
N ILE A 103 14.26 8.54 -9.92
CA ILE A 103 13.88 7.26 -9.37
C ILE A 103 13.31 6.36 -10.47
N PRO A 104 13.68 5.06 -10.52
CA PRO A 104 13.07 4.14 -11.45
C PRO A 104 11.59 3.95 -11.12
N ALA A 105 10.74 4.06 -12.12
CA ALA A 105 9.29 4.00 -12.00
C ALA A 105 8.66 3.20 -13.14
N ILE A 106 7.53 2.58 -12.86
CA ILE A 106 6.63 1.97 -13.84
C ILE A 106 5.39 2.85 -13.92
N ILE A 107 5.03 3.29 -15.12
CA ILE A 107 3.86 4.12 -15.35
C ILE A 107 2.68 3.21 -15.68
N ARG A 108 1.60 3.33 -14.90
CA ARG A 108 0.34 2.62 -15.13
C ARG A 108 -0.83 3.56 -15.28
N ASP A 109 -1.78 3.18 -16.12
CA ASP A 109 -3.05 3.89 -16.23
C ASP A 109 -3.99 3.43 -15.11
N PHE A 110 -4.12 4.28 -14.09
CA PHE A 110 -5.04 4.09 -12.97
C PHE A 110 -6.00 5.25 -12.89
N ASP A 111 -7.29 4.95 -12.82
CA ASP A 111 -8.30 5.95 -12.53
C ASP A 111 -8.34 6.31 -11.04
N GLU A 112 -9.17 7.29 -10.69
CA GLU A 112 -9.27 7.79 -9.32
C GLU A 112 -9.85 6.74 -8.36
N ALA A 113 -10.78 5.92 -8.84
CA ALA A 113 -11.39 4.84 -8.06
C ALA A 113 -10.36 3.73 -7.74
N GLN A 114 -9.56 3.35 -8.73
CA GLN A 114 -8.48 2.38 -8.55
C GLN A 114 -7.39 2.90 -7.59
N MET A 115 -7.02 4.20 -7.68
CA MET A 115 -6.08 4.82 -6.74
C MET A 115 -6.58 4.78 -5.31
N MET A 116 -7.85 5.07 -5.10
CA MET A 116 -8.48 5.00 -3.78
C MET A 116 -8.55 3.57 -3.26
N GLU A 117 -8.91 2.61 -4.12
CA GLU A 117 -8.94 1.18 -3.78
C GLU A 117 -7.58 0.71 -3.26
N VAL A 118 -6.51 1.01 -4.00
CA VAL A 118 -5.14 0.63 -3.61
C VAL A 118 -4.76 1.23 -2.27
N ALA A 119 -5.03 2.51 -2.05
CA ALA A 119 -4.72 3.19 -0.79
C ALA A 119 -5.48 2.57 0.41
N VAL A 120 -6.75 2.20 0.21
CA VAL A 120 -7.55 1.55 1.25
C VAL A 120 -7.05 0.13 1.53
N LEU A 121 -6.72 -0.63 0.49
CA LEU A 121 -6.20 -2.00 0.61
C LEU A 121 -4.84 -2.02 1.32
N GLU A 122 -3.93 -1.12 0.94
CA GLU A 122 -2.63 -0.98 1.61
C GLU A 122 -2.82 -0.69 3.10
N ASN A 123 -3.73 0.24 3.44
CA ASN A 123 -4.00 0.56 4.84
C ASN A 123 -4.60 -0.62 5.61
N LEU A 124 -5.47 -1.43 4.97
CA LEU A 124 -6.09 -2.61 5.59
C LEU A 124 -5.09 -3.77 5.86
N GLN A 125 -3.94 -3.78 5.19
CA GLN A 125 -2.88 -4.78 5.41
C GLN A 125 -2.01 -4.47 6.64
N ARG A 126 -2.26 -3.36 7.34
CA ARG A 126 -1.52 -3.03 8.56
C ARG A 126 -1.95 -3.95 9.70
N GLU A 127 -0.97 -4.47 10.44
CA GLU A 127 -1.21 -5.35 11.60
C GLU A 127 -1.77 -4.61 12.83
N ASP A 128 -1.66 -3.28 12.86
CA ASP A 128 -2.00 -2.41 14.00
C ASP A 128 -3.31 -1.65 13.85
N LEU A 129 -4.20 -2.07 12.94
CA LEU A 129 -5.51 -1.43 12.75
C LEU A 129 -6.46 -1.72 13.90
N SER A 130 -7.05 -0.65 14.43
CA SER A 130 -8.17 -0.81 15.34
C SER A 130 -9.43 -1.32 14.60
N PRO A 131 -10.34 -2.03 15.28
CA PRO A 131 -11.60 -2.49 14.67
C PRO A 131 -12.43 -1.37 14.04
N LEU A 132 -12.31 -0.16 14.57
CA LEU A 132 -13.04 1.00 14.06
C LEU A 132 -12.43 1.53 12.75
N GLU A 133 -11.09 1.53 12.64
CA GLU A 133 -10.39 1.91 11.41
C GLU A 133 -10.65 0.90 10.30
N GLU A 134 -10.65 -0.39 10.62
CA GLU A 134 -10.99 -1.46 9.68
C GLU A 134 -12.44 -1.31 9.18
N ALA A 135 -13.38 -0.99 10.07
CA ALA A 135 -14.76 -0.73 9.70
C ALA A 135 -14.90 0.50 8.78
N GLN A 136 -14.17 1.57 9.05
CA GLN A 136 -14.13 2.77 8.20
C GLN A 136 -13.58 2.48 6.81
N ALA A 137 -12.55 1.64 6.71
CA ALA A 137 -12.01 1.22 5.43
C ALA A 137 -13.04 0.43 4.61
N TYR A 138 -13.78 -0.49 5.22
CA TYR A 138 -14.87 -1.21 4.53
C TYR A 138 -15.99 -0.28 4.08
N GLU A 139 -16.37 0.70 4.92
CA GLU A 139 -17.36 1.70 4.54
C GLU A 139 -16.89 2.55 3.34
N MET A 140 -15.61 2.91 3.34
CA MET A 140 -15.01 3.69 2.24
C MET A 140 -15.06 2.90 0.92
N LEU A 141 -14.70 1.61 0.92
CA LEU A 141 -14.83 0.74 -0.24
C LEU A 141 -16.27 0.68 -0.77
N GLN A 142 -17.26 0.59 0.13
CA GLN A 142 -18.66 0.56 -0.29
C GLN A 142 -19.13 1.90 -0.86
N LYS A 143 -18.85 3.02 -0.19
CA LYS A 143 -19.38 4.33 -0.58
C LYS A 143 -18.70 4.91 -1.80
N ASN A 144 -17.37 4.79 -1.87
CA ASN A 144 -16.59 5.47 -2.90
C ASN A 144 -16.44 4.62 -4.16
N LEU A 145 -16.40 3.29 -4.02
CA LEU A 145 -16.29 2.37 -5.15
C LEU A 145 -17.62 1.70 -5.53
N GLY A 146 -18.71 2.02 -4.83
CA GLY A 146 -20.03 1.44 -5.09
C GLY A 146 -20.11 -0.06 -4.81
N LEU A 147 -19.20 -0.64 -4.00
CA LEU A 147 -19.13 -2.07 -3.78
C LEU A 147 -20.21 -2.54 -2.78
N THR A 148 -20.79 -3.68 -3.07
CA THR A 148 -21.65 -4.39 -2.12
C THR A 148 -20.83 -5.05 -1.00
N GLN A 149 -21.46 -5.37 0.14
CA GLN A 149 -20.79 -6.11 1.23
C GLN A 149 -20.22 -7.46 0.76
N GLU A 150 -20.85 -8.09 -0.22
CA GLU A 150 -20.40 -9.35 -0.78
C GLU A 150 -19.12 -9.16 -1.62
N GLU A 151 -19.05 -8.12 -2.44
CA GLU A 151 -17.86 -7.79 -3.22
C GLU A 151 -16.69 -7.40 -2.31
N VAL A 152 -16.93 -6.58 -1.27
CA VAL A 152 -15.92 -6.26 -0.26
C VAL A 152 -15.44 -7.54 0.42
N SER A 153 -16.33 -8.46 0.81
CA SER A 153 -15.96 -9.71 1.47
C SER A 153 -15.07 -10.59 0.58
N LYS A 154 -15.37 -10.70 -0.71
CA LYS A 154 -14.58 -11.45 -1.69
C LYS A 154 -13.18 -10.85 -1.86
N ARG A 155 -13.09 -9.51 -1.99
CA ARG A 155 -11.81 -8.81 -2.17
C ARG A 155 -10.91 -8.90 -0.93
N MET A 156 -11.51 -8.90 0.26
CA MET A 156 -10.80 -8.97 1.54
C MET A 156 -10.50 -10.39 2.01
N GLY A 157 -10.99 -11.41 1.31
CA GLY A 157 -10.88 -12.81 1.78
C GLY A 157 -11.57 -13.05 3.13
N LYS A 158 -12.57 -12.21 3.48
CA LYS A 158 -13.35 -12.30 4.71
C LYS A 158 -14.76 -12.81 4.40
N SER A 159 -15.47 -13.29 5.41
CA SER A 159 -16.90 -13.65 5.23
C SER A 159 -17.78 -12.39 5.19
N ARG A 160 -18.90 -12.44 4.45
CA ARG A 160 -19.87 -11.35 4.44
C ARG A 160 -20.39 -10.98 5.84
N PRO A 161 -20.70 -11.94 6.74
CA PRO A 161 -21.05 -11.61 8.13
C PRO A 161 -19.96 -10.86 8.89
N TYR A 162 -18.69 -11.18 8.63
CA TYR A 162 -17.55 -10.45 9.21
C TYR A 162 -17.59 -8.97 8.81
N ILE A 163 -17.70 -8.67 7.53
CA ILE A 163 -17.81 -7.29 7.02
C ILE A 163 -19.02 -6.57 7.62
N ALA A 164 -20.19 -7.24 7.64
CA ALA A 164 -21.41 -6.66 8.21
C ALA A 164 -21.28 -6.32 9.70
N ASN A 165 -20.59 -7.16 10.48
CA ASN A 165 -20.35 -6.91 11.91
C ASN A 165 -19.43 -5.71 12.13
N TYR A 166 -18.37 -5.56 11.34
CA TYR A 166 -17.49 -4.40 11.42
C TYR A 166 -18.22 -3.12 11.04
N LEU A 167 -18.99 -3.11 9.97
CA LEU A 167 -19.78 -1.94 9.55
C LEU A 167 -20.79 -1.49 10.63
N ARG A 168 -21.32 -2.44 11.44
CA ARG A 168 -22.16 -2.10 12.59
C ARG A 168 -21.45 -1.28 13.65
N LEU A 169 -20.12 -1.39 13.80
CA LEU A 169 -19.37 -0.56 14.74
C LEU A 169 -19.52 0.92 14.43
N LEU A 170 -19.69 1.26 13.14
CA LEU A 170 -19.87 2.65 12.71
C LEU A 170 -21.23 3.23 13.09
N THR A 171 -22.21 2.41 13.41
CA THR A 171 -23.54 2.85 13.86
C THR A 171 -23.64 3.05 15.38
N LEU A 172 -22.59 2.66 16.13
CA LEU A 172 -22.57 2.80 17.58
C LEU A 172 -22.49 4.27 18.02
N PRO A 173 -23.06 4.62 19.20
CA PRO A 173 -22.92 5.95 19.79
C PRO A 173 -21.43 6.32 20.02
N LYS A 174 -21.09 7.62 19.97
CA LYS A 174 -19.72 8.13 20.13
C LYS A 174 -19.00 7.60 21.39
N LYS A 175 -19.74 7.43 22.50
CA LYS A 175 -19.19 6.87 23.75
C LYS A 175 -18.70 5.45 23.59
N ALA A 176 -19.47 4.61 22.90
CA ALA A 176 -19.11 3.19 22.65
C ALA A 176 -17.94 3.09 21.64
N LYS A 177 -17.88 3.96 20.63
CA LYS A 177 -16.76 3.99 19.65
C LYS A 177 -15.40 4.24 20.29
N LYS A 178 -15.34 5.04 21.37
CA LYS A 178 -14.08 5.31 22.08
C LYS A 178 -13.44 4.04 22.66
N THR A 179 -14.22 3.06 23.04
CA THR A 179 -13.73 1.78 23.57
C THR A 179 -13.05 0.92 22.49
N PHE A 180 -13.48 1.06 21.24
CA PHE A 180 -12.92 0.29 20.09
C PHE A 180 -11.80 1.04 19.34
N ALA A 181 -11.49 2.27 19.72
CA ALA A 181 -10.43 3.07 19.11
C ALA A 181 -9.06 2.90 19.81
N THR A 182 -9.01 2.18 20.94
CA THR A 182 -7.82 2.05 21.81
C THR A 182 -7.36 0.60 22.01
N TRP A 183 -7.74 -0.30 21.11
CA TRP A 183 -7.26 -1.69 21.14
C TRP A 183 -6.17 -1.89 20.10
#